data_f1191813011ca208ec635a778c717c85
#
_entry.id   f1191813011ca208ec635a778c717c85
#
_cell.length_a   1.000
_cell.length_b   1.000
_cell.length_c   1.000
_cell.angle_alpha   90.00
_cell.angle_beta   90.00
_cell.angle_gamma   90.00
#
_symmetry.space_group_name_H-M   'P 1'
#
loop_
_entity.id
_entity.type
_entity.pdbx_description
1 polymer ?
#
loop_
_entity_poly.entity_id
_entity_poly.type
_entity_poly.pdbx_seq_one_letter_code
_entity_poly.pdbx_strand_id
1 'polypeptide(L)'
;MGIDTSGLKVTFFNEGDVIFRQGDPGDVMYILVSGAVELRIKVEKGEKLIKTVDTPHDFFGEMALVDGSPRSATAIAVKPTKLIVVDETQFEKIVLSNGKFAWKIIQVLSQRIRNSNLQISELVELGVRERIQRGMTDYALKYGEKIYTGGLKIPLEGVKEWLNTRLGIARSDSESVIFRLLKEETISYAPTSIKTKDYIVLPEAFIKANDRRS
;
A
#
# COMPACT_ATOMS: atom_id res chain seq x y z
N MET A 1 23.36 -7.19 -21.41
CA MET A 1 24.00 -6.62 -20.21
C MET A 1 24.88 -7.73 -19.65
N GLY A 2 26.19 -7.71 -19.94
CA GLY A 2 27.10 -8.81 -19.53
C GLY A 2 27.64 -8.53 -18.13
N ILE A 3 27.08 -9.19 -17.13
CA ILE A 3 27.79 -9.39 -15.86
C ILE A 3 28.75 -10.53 -16.14
N ASP A 4 30.03 -10.33 -15.86
CA ASP A 4 30.97 -11.45 -15.89
C ASP A 4 30.57 -12.42 -14.78
N THR A 5 30.01 -13.54 -15.18
CA THR A 5 29.51 -14.59 -14.27
C THR A 5 30.53 -15.71 -14.07
N SER A 6 31.76 -15.55 -14.60
CA SER A 6 32.83 -16.51 -14.40
C SER A 6 33.20 -16.56 -12.92
N GLY A 7 33.02 -17.72 -12.31
CA GLY A 7 33.27 -17.93 -10.87
C GLY A 7 32.10 -17.67 -9.92
N LEU A 8 30.92 -17.26 -10.41
CA LEU A 8 29.74 -17.14 -9.60
C LEU A 8 29.01 -18.49 -9.45
N LYS A 9 28.52 -18.77 -8.25
CA LYS A 9 27.75 -19.99 -7.94
C LYS A 9 26.37 -19.93 -8.57
N VAL A 10 26.00 -20.98 -9.30
CA VAL A 10 24.65 -21.13 -9.86
C VAL A 10 23.89 -22.15 -9.03
N THR A 11 22.62 -21.86 -8.72
CA THR A 11 21.73 -22.76 -7.99
C THR A 11 20.40 -22.91 -8.71
N PHE A 12 19.70 -24.02 -8.44
CA PHE A 12 18.43 -24.37 -9.07
C PHE A 12 17.40 -24.63 -7.98
N PHE A 13 16.16 -24.20 -8.24
CA PHE A 13 15.01 -24.40 -7.38
C PHE A 13 13.86 -24.95 -8.20
N ASN A 14 13.14 -25.92 -7.64
CA ASN A 14 11.89 -26.41 -8.22
C ASN A 14 10.74 -25.45 -7.88
N GLU A 15 9.65 -25.59 -8.60
CA GLU A 15 8.41 -24.90 -8.26
C GLU A 15 7.96 -25.26 -6.83
N GLY A 16 7.66 -24.24 -6.03
CA GLY A 16 7.28 -24.36 -4.61
C GLY A 16 8.45 -24.31 -3.64
N ASP A 17 9.71 -24.39 -4.08
CA ASP A 17 10.87 -24.31 -3.20
C ASP A 17 10.99 -22.91 -2.57
N VAL A 18 11.24 -22.88 -1.26
CA VAL A 18 11.54 -21.66 -0.52
C VAL A 18 13.03 -21.37 -0.61
N ILE A 19 13.39 -20.25 -1.21
CA ILE A 19 14.79 -19.81 -1.38
C ILE A 19 15.34 -19.25 -0.06
N PHE A 20 14.54 -18.42 0.62
CA PHE A 20 14.76 -17.94 1.99
C PHE A 20 13.44 -17.44 2.58
N ARG A 21 13.37 -17.32 3.92
CA ARG A 21 12.19 -16.84 4.63
C ARG A 21 12.38 -15.41 5.15
N GLN A 22 11.30 -14.69 5.30
CA GLN A 22 11.29 -13.40 5.99
C GLN A 22 11.83 -13.58 7.43
N GLY A 23 12.78 -12.73 7.82
CA GLY A 23 13.43 -12.77 9.12
C GLY A 23 14.70 -13.63 9.17
N ASP A 24 15.01 -14.44 8.15
CA ASP A 24 16.26 -15.19 8.08
C ASP A 24 17.46 -14.23 7.98
N PRO A 25 18.65 -14.62 8.47
CA PRO A 25 19.90 -13.92 8.14
C PRO A 25 20.12 -13.91 6.61
N GLY A 26 20.73 -12.85 6.08
CA GLY A 26 20.95 -12.75 4.64
C GLY A 26 22.34 -12.24 4.28
N ASP A 27 23.21 -13.14 3.88
CA ASP A 27 24.61 -12.92 3.48
C ASP A 27 24.84 -13.02 1.94
N VAL A 28 23.78 -13.29 1.18
CA VAL A 28 23.84 -13.39 -0.29
C VAL A 28 22.63 -12.71 -0.93
N MET A 29 22.79 -12.27 -2.16
CA MET A 29 21.69 -11.90 -3.06
C MET A 29 21.60 -12.86 -4.25
N TYR A 30 20.52 -12.74 -4.99
CA TYR A 30 20.25 -13.60 -6.14
C TYR A 30 19.97 -12.79 -7.39
N ILE A 31 20.52 -13.26 -8.53
CA ILE A 31 20.22 -12.72 -9.86
C ILE A 31 19.47 -13.79 -10.64
N LEU A 32 18.31 -13.47 -11.18
CA LEU A 32 17.50 -14.39 -11.97
C LEU A 32 18.15 -14.65 -13.33
N VAL A 33 18.36 -15.93 -13.64
CA VAL A 33 18.78 -16.37 -14.98
C VAL A 33 17.56 -16.81 -15.79
N SER A 34 16.69 -17.63 -15.18
CA SER A 34 15.45 -18.10 -15.77
C SER A 34 14.48 -18.56 -14.69
N GLY A 35 13.18 -18.64 -15.00
CA GLY A 35 12.14 -19.02 -14.08
C GLY A 35 11.37 -17.82 -13.52
N ALA A 36 10.79 -17.97 -12.32
CA ALA A 36 10.10 -16.89 -11.63
C ALA A 36 10.12 -17.10 -10.11
N VAL A 37 10.26 -16.00 -9.38
CA VAL A 37 10.29 -15.97 -7.90
C VAL A 37 9.27 -14.96 -7.41
N GLU A 38 8.46 -15.34 -6.44
CA GLU A 38 7.58 -14.43 -5.71
C GLU A 38 8.20 -14.01 -4.38
N LEU A 39 8.14 -12.70 -4.11
CA LEU A 39 8.51 -12.11 -2.83
C LEU A 39 7.23 -11.82 -2.05
N ARG A 40 7.08 -12.45 -0.87
CA ARG A 40 5.89 -12.36 -0.02
C ARG A 40 6.25 -11.92 1.39
N ILE A 41 5.39 -11.14 2.02
CA ILE A 41 5.50 -10.76 3.45
C ILE A 41 4.34 -11.36 4.23
N LYS A 42 4.61 -11.70 5.50
CA LYS A 42 3.56 -12.09 6.43
C LYS A 42 2.71 -10.89 6.81
N VAL A 43 1.40 -11.09 6.83
CA VAL A 43 0.39 -10.13 7.31
C VAL A 43 -0.51 -10.86 8.32
N GLU A 44 -1.33 -10.12 9.08
CA GLU A 44 -2.19 -10.71 10.13
C GLU A 44 -3.04 -11.90 9.65
N LYS A 45 -3.47 -11.88 8.39
CA LYS A 45 -4.31 -12.94 7.80
C LYS A 45 -3.65 -13.53 6.55
N GLY A 46 -2.46 -14.15 6.72
CA GLY A 46 -1.78 -14.86 5.65
C GLY A 46 -0.53 -14.18 5.11
N GLU A 47 -0.33 -14.24 3.81
CA GLU A 47 0.82 -13.66 3.11
C GLU A 47 0.37 -12.69 2.03
N LYS A 48 1.09 -11.59 1.88
CA LYS A 48 0.87 -10.60 0.81
C LYS A 48 2.01 -10.69 -0.19
N LEU A 49 1.67 -10.88 -1.47
CA LEU A 49 2.61 -10.76 -2.58
C LEU A 49 3.07 -9.30 -2.72
N ILE A 50 4.38 -9.10 -2.70
CA ILE A 50 5.02 -7.79 -2.88
C ILE A 50 5.48 -7.60 -4.32
N LYS A 51 6.13 -8.62 -4.88
CA LYS A 51 6.69 -8.58 -6.23
C LYS A 51 6.86 -9.98 -6.81
N THR A 52 6.66 -10.12 -8.11
CA THR A 52 7.15 -11.26 -8.88
C THR A 52 8.42 -10.83 -9.63
N VAL A 53 9.48 -11.62 -9.50
CA VAL A 53 10.76 -11.47 -10.20
C VAL A 53 10.77 -12.53 -11.30
N ASP A 54 10.52 -12.15 -12.54
CA ASP A 54 10.37 -13.03 -13.70
C ASP A 54 11.15 -12.56 -14.94
N THR A 55 11.83 -11.42 -14.81
CA THR A 55 12.64 -10.88 -15.89
C THR A 55 14.10 -11.31 -15.70
N PRO A 56 14.75 -11.97 -16.69
CA PRO A 56 16.17 -12.30 -16.62
C PRO A 56 17.04 -11.09 -16.28
N HIS A 57 18.05 -11.32 -15.45
CA HIS A 57 18.94 -10.31 -14.87
C HIS A 57 18.29 -9.35 -13.85
N ASP A 58 17.06 -9.59 -13.44
CA ASP A 58 16.53 -8.96 -12.23
C ASP A 58 17.13 -9.63 -10.99
N PHE A 59 17.15 -8.88 -9.88
CA PHE A 59 17.79 -9.32 -8.64
C PHE A 59 16.86 -9.13 -7.44
N PHE A 60 17.14 -9.89 -6.36
CA PHE A 60 16.40 -9.82 -5.10
C PHE A 60 17.27 -10.33 -3.94
N GLY A 61 16.86 -10.01 -2.71
CA GLY A 61 17.61 -10.35 -1.49
C GLY A 61 18.80 -9.44 -1.21
N GLU A 62 19.00 -8.40 -2.02
CA GLU A 62 20.07 -7.43 -1.89
C GLU A 62 19.98 -6.58 -0.62
N MET A 63 18.79 -6.36 -0.06
CA MET A 63 18.62 -5.48 1.10
C MET A 63 19.38 -6.00 2.30
N ALA A 64 19.18 -7.27 2.64
CA ALA A 64 19.88 -7.92 3.76
C ALA A 64 21.39 -7.92 3.57
N LEU A 65 21.87 -8.04 2.34
CA LEU A 65 23.28 -8.00 2.01
C LEU A 65 23.88 -6.60 2.18
N VAL A 66 23.12 -5.54 1.85
CA VAL A 66 23.61 -4.16 1.87
C VAL A 66 23.56 -3.55 3.28
N ASP A 67 22.54 -3.84 4.06
CA ASP A 67 22.31 -3.20 5.37
C ASP A 67 22.50 -4.14 6.57
N GLY A 68 22.83 -5.43 6.34
CA GLY A 68 23.00 -6.42 7.38
C GLY A 68 21.71 -6.78 8.12
N SER A 69 20.55 -6.30 7.67
CA SER A 69 19.25 -6.59 8.27
C SER A 69 18.75 -7.98 7.89
N PRO A 70 17.85 -8.59 8.65
CA PRO A 70 17.20 -9.84 8.26
C PRO A 70 16.42 -9.70 6.94
N ARG A 71 16.18 -10.82 6.25
CA ARG A 71 15.38 -10.86 5.01
C ARG A 71 14.05 -10.14 5.18
N SER A 72 13.79 -9.16 4.34
CA SER A 72 12.57 -8.33 4.39
C SER A 72 11.31 -9.04 3.92
N ALA A 73 11.46 -10.15 3.19
CA ALA A 73 10.38 -10.95 2.61
C ALA A 73 10.78 -12.42 2.50
N THR A 74 9.81 -13.30 2.31
CA THR A 74 10.02 -14.70 1.90
C THR A 74 10.11 -14.76 0.38
N ALA A 75 11.09 -15.48 -0.16
CA ALA A 75 11.26 -15.73 -1.59
C ALA A 75 10.91 -17.18 -1.92
N ILE A 76 10.00 -17.39 -2.87
CA ILE A 76 9.49 -18.71 -3.29
C ILE A 76 9.62 -18.82 -4.80
N ALA A 77 10.23 -19.89 -5.29
CA ALA A 77 10.22 -20.22 -6.71
C ALA A 77 8.81 -20.66 -7.14
N VAL A 78 8.22 -20.00 -8.12
CA VAL A 78 6.87 -20.33 -8.65
C VAL A 78 6.92 -20.97 -10.04
N LYS A 79 8.12 -21.26 -10.51
CA LYS A 79 8.45 -22.06 -11.68
C LYS A 79 9.84 -22.68 -11.45
N PRO A 80 10.24 -23.70 -12.21
CA PRO A 80 11.64 -24.16 -12.20
C PRO A 80 12.58 -22.96 -12.45
N THR A 81 13.41 -22.64 -11.47
CA THR A 81 14.15 -21.38 -11.41
C THR A 81 15.64 -21.61 -11.30
N LYS A 82 16.40 -20.85 -12.09
CA LYS A 82 17.86 -20.82 -12.07
C LYS A 82 18.33 -19.46 -11.61
N LEU A 83 19.18 -19.44 -10.57
CA LEU A 83 19.69 -18.23 -9.94
C LEU A 83 21.21 -18.23 -9.88
N ILE A 84 21.81 -17.05 -10.02
CA ILE A 84 23.19 -16.79 -9.65
C ILE A 84 23.18 -16.30 -8.21
N VAL A 85 24.02 -16.86 -7.36
CA VAL A 85 24.23 -16.45 -5.97
C VAL A 85 25.42 -15.49 -5.93
N VAL A 86 25.27 -14.37 -5.27
CA VAL A 86 26.28 -13.32 -5.14
C VAL A 86 26.44 -12.99 -3.65
N ASP A 87 27.63 -13.20 -3.12
CA ASP A 87 28.00 -12.79 -1.75
C ASP A 87 28.40 -11.31 -1.68
N GLU A 88 28.65 -10.80 -0.49
CA GLU A 88 28.99 -9.40 -0.22
C GLU A 88 30.23 -8.95 -1.01
N THR A 89 31.30 -9.71 -1.00
CA THR A 89 32.56 -9.38 -1.69
C THR A 89 32.34 -9.33 -3.20
N GLN A 90 31.58 -10.27 -3.74
CA GLN A 90 31.24 -10.31 -5.16
C GLN A 90 30.31 -9.15 -5.54
N PHE A 91 29.37 -8.82 -4.68
CA PHE A 91 28.46 -7.70 -4.87
C PHE A 91 29.21 -6.37 -4.93
N GLU A 92 30.07 -6.09 -3.95
CA GLU A 92 30.93 -4.89 -3.98
C GLU A 92 31.76 -4.81 -5.27
N LYS A 93 32.42 -5.89 -5.63
CA LYS A 93 33.22 -5.95 -6.87
C LYS A 93 32.37 -5.63 -8.10
N ILE A 94 31.16 -6.19 -8.22
CA ILE A 94 30.25 -5.94 -9.34
C ILE A 94 29.81 -4.48 -9.35
N VAL A 95 29.40 -3.92 -8.19
CA VAL A 95 28.94 -2.53 -8.07
C VAL A 95 30.06 -1.55 -8.44
N LEU A 96 31.27 -1.76 -7.93
CA LEU A 96 32.41 -0.87 -8.19
C LEU A 96 32.95 -0.98 -9.62
N SER A 97 32.89 -2.16 -10.23
CA SER A 97 33.40 -2.37 -11.60
C SER A 97 32.35 -2.12 -12.70
N ASN A 98 31.07 -2.14 -12.37
CA ASN A 98 29.98 -2.02 -13.35
C ASN A 98 28.99 -0.92 -12.98
N GLY A 99 29.29 0.33 -13.38
CA GLY A 99 28.43 1.49 -13.13
C GLY A 99 26.99 1.34 -13.66
N LYS A 100 26.76 0.55 -14.72
CA LYS A 100 25.40 0.28 -15.22
C LYS A 100 24.62 -0.60 -14.25
N PHE A 101 25.25 -1.55 -13.60
CA PHE A 101 24.62 -2.38 -12.56
C PHE A 101 24.32 -1.55 -11.32
N ALA A 102 25.28 -0.74 -10.86
CA ALA A 102 25.06 0.19 -9.74
C ALA A 102 23.88 1.13 -10.01
N TRP A 103 23.81 1.69 -11.21
CA TRP A 103 22.70 2.55 -11.62
C TRP A 103 21.35 1.80 -11.63
N LYS A 104 21.32 0.55 -12.10
CA LYS A 104 20.11 -0.29 -12.05
C LYS A 104 19.65 -0.53 -10.62
N ILE A 105 20.56 -0.76 -9.67
CA ILE A 105 20.22 -0.90 -8.24
C ILE A 105 19.53 0.36 -7.72
N ILE A 106 20.13 1.54 -7.97
CA ILE A 106 19.58 2.82 -7.55
C ILE A 106 18.17 3.02 -8.14
N GLN A 107 17.95 2.73 -9.40
CA GLN A 107 16.64 2.83 -10.05
C GLN A 107 15.60 1.91 -9.38
N VAL A 108 15.97 0.65 -9.12
CA VAL A 108 15.07 -0.33 -8.49
C VAL A 108 14.70 0.11 -7.06
N LEU A 109 15.68 0.54 -6.27
CA LEU A 109 15.45 1.02 -4.90
C LEU A 109 14.60 2.30 -4.89
N SER A 110 14.87 3.25 -5.79
CA SER A 110 14.07 4.46 -5.95
C SER A 110 12.61 4.16 -6.31
N GLN A 111 12.38 3.17 -7.17
CA GLN A 111 11.02 2.75 -7.53
C GLN A 111 10.32 2.07 -6.35
N ARG A 112 11.03 1.24 -5.57
CA ARG A 112 10.47 0.62 -4.35
C ARG A 112 10.05 1.67 -3.32
N ILE A 113 10.90 2.69 -3.08
CA ILE A 113 10.57 3.80 -2.18
C ILE A 113 9.31 4.53 -2.66
N ARG A 114 9.21 4.86 -3.95
CA ARG A 114 8.01 5.51 -4.51
C ARG A 114 6.75 4.65 -4.31
N ASN A 115 6.83 3.37 -4.59
CA ASN A 115 5.69 2.46 -4.41
C ASN A 115 5.29 2.35 -2.93
N SER A 116 6.25 2.29 -2.00
CA SER A 116 5.97 2.29 -0.56
C SER A 116 5.32 3.60 -0.11
N ASN A 117 5.79 4.75 -0.59
CA ASN A 117 5.19 6.04 -0.28
C ASN A 117 3.75 6.16 -0.81
N LEU A 118 3.46 5.63 -2.00
CA LEU A 118 2.09 5.58 -2.53
C LEU A 118 1.18 4.71 -1.64
N GLN A 119 1.64 3.52 -1.23
CA GLN A 119 0.88 2.66 -0.33
C GLN A 119 0.60 3.33 1.03
N ILE A 120 1.58 4.04 1.59
CA ILE A 120 1.40 4.81 2.83
C ILE A 120 0.36 5.91 2.63
N SER A 121 0.43 6.65 1.52
CA SER A 121 -0.54 7.70 1.20
C SER A 121 -1.97 7.14 1.08
N GLU A 122 -2.15 6.01 0.39
CA GLU A 122 -3.45 5.33 0.28
C GLU A 122 -4.01 4.92 1.65
N LEU A 123 -3.16 4.35 2.53
CA LEU A 123 -3.58 3.97 3.88
C LEU A 123 -3.96 5.18 4.74
N VAL A 124 -3.22 6.29 4.61
CA VAL A 124 -3.54 7.54 5.31
C VAL A 124 -4.84 8.13 4.80
N GLU A 125 -5.09 8.15 3.49
CA GLU A 125 -6.35 8.63 2.89
C GLU A 125 -7.55 7.78 3.33
N LEU A 126 -7.41 6.45 3.36
CA LEU A 126 -8.46 5.55 3.86
C LEU A 126 -8.78 5.84 5.33
N GLY A 127 -7.77 6.01 6.17
CA GLY A 127 -7.95 6.35 7.59
C GLY A 127 -8.63 7.69 7.80
N VAL A 128 -8.29 8.72 7.02
CA VAL A 128 -8.95 10.04 7.06
C VAL A 128 -10.39 9.94 6.58
N ARG A 129 -10.65 9.23 5.48
CA ARG A 129 -12.00 9.01 4.96
C ARG A 129 -12.90 8.34 6.00
N GLU A 130 -12.44 7.25 6.62
CA GLU A 130 -13.20 6.56 7.68
C GLU A 130 -13.49 7.47 8.87
N ARG A 131 -12.51 8.23 9.33
CA ARG A 131 -12.70 9.18 10.44
C ARG A 131 -13.74 10.25 10.11
N ILE A 132 -13.75 10.76 8.87
CA ILE A 132 -14.74 11.73 8.40
C ILE A 132 -16.13 11.08 8.33
N GLN A 133 -16.27 9.90 7.72
CA GLN A 133 -17.54 9.20 7.60
C GLN A 133 -18.16 8.88 8.98
N ARG A 134 -17.34 8.39 9.91
CA ARG A 134 -17.75 8.16 11.30
C ARG A 134 -18.15 9.46 12.01
N GLY A 135 -17.33 10.50 11.87
CA GLY A 135 -17.64 11.81 12.43
C GLY A 135 -18.93 12.42 11.87
N MET A 136 -19.19 12.28 10.57
CA MET A 136 -20.46 12.69 9.96
C MET A 136 -21.64 11.92 10.55
N THR A 137 -21.48 10.62 10.76
CA THR A 137 -22.50 9.77 11.38
C THR A 137 -22.77 10.19 12.83
N ASP A 138 -21.73 10.39 13.64
CA ASP A 138 -21.86 10.85 15.03
C ASP A 138 -22.57 12.23 15.11
N TYR A 139 -22.21 13.14 14.20
CA TYR A 139 -22.87 14.44 14.09
C TYR A 139 -24.34 14.29 13.71
N ALA A 140 -24.65 13.47 12.70
CA ALA A 140 -26.00 13.25 12.22
C ALA A 140 -26.90 12.61 13.27
N LEU A 141 -26.39 11.64 14.01
CA LEU A 141 -27.15 11.00 15.11
C LEU A 141 -27.47 11.96 16.26
N LYS A 142 -26.64 12.99 16.45
CA LYS A 142 -26.80 13.96 17.54
C LYS A 142 -27.64 15.18 17.14
N TYR A 143 -27.48 15.66 15.91
CA TYR A 143 -28.01 16.95 15.46
C TYR A 143 -28.85 16.86 14.19
N GLY A 144 -28.95 15.67 13.57
CA GLY A 144 -29.65 15.50 12.30
C GLY A 144 -31.17 15.44 12.45
N GLU A 145 -31.85 15.98 11.46
CA GLU A 145 -33.31 15.90 11.33
C GLU A 145 -33.69 14.65 10.52
N LYS A 146 -34.61 13.83 11.04
CA LYS A 146 -35.15 12.70 10.30
C LYS A 146 -35.93 13.17 9.08
N ILE A 147 -35.73 12.51 7.96
CA ILE A 147 -36.45 12.78 6.72
C ILE A 147 -37.37 11.60 6.34
N TYR A 148 -38.41 11.90 5.57
CA TYR A 148 -39.45 10.94 5.21
C TYR A 148 -38.96 9.78 4.33
N THR A 149 -37.89 10.00 3.57
CA THR A 149 -37.28 9.01 2.67
C THR A 149 -36.31 8.07 3.39
N GLY A 150 -36.13 8.20 4.71
CA GLY A 150 -35.17 7.47 5.51
C GLY A 150 -33.79 8.14 5.50
N GLY A 151 -33.19 8.19 6.69
CA GLY A 151 -31.88 8.84 6.92
C GLY A 151 -31.98 10.16 7.69
N LEU A 152 -30.87 10.88 7.73
CA LEU A 152 -30.72 12.12 8.50
C LEU A 152 -30.24 13.26 7.60
N LYS A 153 -30.93 14.41 7.68
CA LYS A 153 -30.53 15.67 7.07
C LYS A 153 -29.66 16.46 8.05
N ILE A 154 -28.52 16.93 7.60
CA ILE A 154 -27.59 17.73 8.40
C ILE A 154 -27.09 18.95 7.63
N PRO A 155 -26.77 20.07 8.32
CA PRO A 155 -26.19 21.24 7.70
C PRO A 155 -24.72 20.94 7.27
N LEU A 156 -24.39 21.25 6.02
CA LEU A 156 -23.07 20.95 5.46
C LEU A 156 -21.96 21.70 6.18
N GLU A 157 -22.11 22.99 6.42
CA GLU A 157 -21.11 23.79 7.14
C GLU A 157 -21.00 23.36 8.60
N GLY A 158 -22.10 23.04 9.25
CA GLY A 158 -22.10 22.59 10.64
C GLY A 158 -21.33 21.28 10.82
N VAL A 159 -21.48 20.32 9.92
CA VAL A 159 -20.70 19.08 10.00
C VAL A 159 -19.21 19.30 9.72
N LYS A 160 -18.85 20.17 8.76
CA LYS A 160 -17.44 20.51 8.49
C LYS A 160 -16.77 21.17 9.70
N GLU A 161 -17.45 22.12 10.32
CA GLU A 161 -16.95 22.78 11.51
C GLU A 161 -16.82 21.82 12.71
N TRP A 162 -17.76 20.94 12.88
CA TRP A 162 -17.71 19.91 13.93
C TRP A 162 -16.54 18.92 13.71
N LEU A 163 -16.32 18.45 12.48
CA LEU A 163 -15.20 17.60 12.10
C LEU A 163 -13.86 18.27 12.42
N ASN A 164 -13.74 19.56 12.11
CA ASN A 164 -12.53 20.32 12.39
C ASN A 164 -12.32 20.51 13.90
N THR A 165 -13.33 21.00 14.63
CA THR A 165 -13.20 21.37 16.06
C THR A 165 -13.12 20.16 16.99
N ARG A 166 -13.81 19.05 16.67
CA ARG A 166 -13.90 17.86 17.54
C ARG A 166 -12.90 16.77 17.20
N LEU A 167 -12.56 16.62 15.91
CA LEU A 167 -11.70 15.52 15.44
C LEU A 167 -10.35 16.02 14.89
N GLY A 168 -10.13 17.34 14.85
CA GLY A 168 -8.89 17.92 14.32
C GLY A 168 -8.69 17.65 12.82
N ILE A 169 -9.78 17.41 12.07
CA ILE A 169 -9.71 17.13 10.64
C ILE A 169 -9.64 18.45 9.89
N ALA A 170 -8.65 18.60 9.01
CA ALA A 170 -8.52 19.79 8.20
C ALA A 170 -9.78 19.99 7.32
N ARG A 171 -10.18 21.26 7.12
CA ARG A 171 -11.37 21.59 6.35
C ARG A 171 -11.27 21.11 4.90
N SER A 172 -10.09 21.22 4.30
CA SER A 172 -9.79 20.70 2.95
C SER A 172 -10.05 19.20 2.81
N ASP A 173 -9.67 18.42 3.84
CA ASP A 173 -9.84 16.97 3.82
C ASP A 173 -11.32 16.60 3.91
N SER A 174 -12.06 17.27 4.82
CA SER A 174 -13.51 17.05 4.97
C SER A 174 -14.26 17.44 3.68
N GLU A 175 -13.90 18.53 3.04
CA GLU A 175 -14.49 18.97 1.77
C GLU A 175 -14.22 17.98 0.64
N SER A 176 -12.98 17.50 0.51
CA SER A 176 -12.59 16.51 -0.50
C SER A 176 -13.35 15.19 -0.34
N VAL A 177 -13.45 14.68 0.88
CA VAL A 177 -14.16 13.42 1.16
C VAL A 177 -15.67 13.58 0.95
N ILE A 178 -16.27 14.66 1.47
CA ILE A 178 -17.72 14.92 1.30
C ILE A 178 -18.06 15.07 -0.20
N PHE A 179 -17.24 15.81 -0.96
CA PHE A 179 -17.41 15.93 -2.41
C PHE A 179 -17.38 14.58 -3.13
N ARG A 180 -16.43 13.71 -2.75
CA ARG A 180 -16.33 12.34 -3.29
C ARG A 180 -17.55 11.49 -2.96
N LEU A 181 -18.04 11.54 -1.71
CA LEU A 181 -19.25 10.83 -1.27
C LEU A 181 -20.51 11.30 -2.03
N LEU A 182 -20.61 12.59 -2.32
CA LEU A 182 -21.69 13.16 -3.14
C LEU A 182 -21.59 12.69 -4.59
N LYS A 183 -20.38 12.63 -5.16
CA LYS A 183 -20.14 12.15 -6.53
C LYS A 183 -20.41 10.64 -6.69
N GLU A 184 -20.12 9.86 -5.64
CA GLU A 184 -20.40 8.42 -5.56
C GLU A 184 -21.88 8.13 -5.21
N GLU A 185 -22.71 9.16 -5.06
CA GLU A 185 -24.13 9.05 -4.65
C GLU A 185 -24.34 8.32 -3.29
N THR A 186 -23.25 8.19 -2.50
CA THR A 186 -23.29 7.57 -1.17
C THR A 186 -24.06 8.45 -0.16
N ILE A 187 -24.00 9.76 -0.37
CA ILE A 187 -24.79 10.80 0.28
C ILE A 187 -25.36 11.74 -0.79
N SER A 188 -26.36 12.55 -0.47
CA SER A 188 -26.95 13.48 -1.43
C SER A 188 -27.18 14.86 -0.84
N TYR A 189 -27.37 15.86 -1.67
CA TYR A 189 -27.93 17.13 -1.21
C TYR A 189 -29.41 16.95 -0.83
N ALA A 190 -29.85 17.65 0.22
CA ALA A 190 -31.26 17.63 0.58
C ALA A 190 -32.10 18.22 -0.57
N PRO A 191 -33.29 17.66 -0.88
CA PRO A 191 -34.14 18.15 -1.97
C PRO A 191 -34.47 19.64 -1.88
N THR A 192 -34.60 20.16 -0.67
CA THR A 192 -34.85 21.59 -0.39
C THR A 192 -33.61 22.47 -0.53
N SER A 193 -32.43 21.88 -0.67
CA SER A 193 -31.13 22.57 -0.68
C SER A 193 -30.32 22.31 -1.95
N ILE A 194 -30.90 21.74 -3.00
CA ILE A 194 -30.18 21.43 -4.24
C ILE A 194 -29.54 22.68 -4.86
N LYS A 195 -30.20 23.84 -4.77
CA LYS A 195 -29.69 25.12 -5.29
C LYS A 195 -28.67 25.78 -4.36
N THR A 196 -28.92 25.77 -3.06
CA THR A 196 -28.08 26.43 -2.04
C THR A 196 -26.94 25.53 -1.55
N LYS A 197 -27.12 24.20 -1.65
CA LYS A 197 -26.16 23.19 -1.15
C LYS A 197 -25.87 23.29 0.34
N ASP A 198 -26.79 23.82 1.12
CA ASP A 198 -26.61 24.07 2.55
C ASP A 198 -26.79 22.82 3.41
N TYR A 199 -27.54 21.83 2.92
CA TYR A 199 -27.86 20.61 3.66
C TYR A 199 -27.57 19.36 2.81
N ILE A 200 -27.06 18.35 3.49
CA ILE A 200 -26.85 17.01 2.94
C ILE A 200 -27.68 15.97 3.69
N VAL A 201 -27.94 14.86 3.04
CA VAL A 201 -28.67 13.70 3.57
C VAL A 201 -27.72 12.52 3.66
N LEU A 202 -27.66 11.92 4.84
CA LEU A 202 -27.00 10.66 5.10
C LEU A 202 -28.07 9.56 5.12
N PRO A 203 -28.08 8.64 4.13
CA PRO A 203 -29.02 7.51 4.10
C PRO A 203 -28.83 6.58 5.32
N GLU A 204 -29.86 5.83 5.69
CA GLU A 204 -29.77 4.84 6.79
C GLU A 204 -28.64 3.82 6.57
N ALA A 205 -28.42 3.38 5.33
CA ALA A 205 -27.35 2.45 4.98
C ALA A 205 -25.97 3.04 5.34
N PHE A 206 -25.73 4.32 5.02
CA PHE A 206 -24.51 5.03 5.38
C PHE A 206 -24.33 5.11 6.90
N ILE A 207 -25.39 5.46 7.62
CA ILE A 207 -25.36 5.58 9.07
C ILE A 207 -25.03 4.23 9.72
N LYS A 208 -25.73 3.15 9.32
CA LYS A 208 -25.49 1.80 9.85
C LYS A 208 -24.07 1.31 9.58
N ALA A 209 -23.52 1.59 8.41
CA ALA A 209 -22.15 1.18 8.03
C ALA A 209 -21.07 1.91 8.84
N ASN A 210 -21.35 3.09 9.40
CA ASN A 210 -20.37 3.95 10.07
C ASN A 210 -20.67 4.20 11.57
N ASP A 211 -21.75 3.62 12.14
CA ASP A 211 -22.07 3.73 13.57
C ASP A 211 -21.20 2.74 14.37
N ARG A 212 -20.47 3.24 15.38
CA ARG A 212 -19.64 2.44 16.29
C ARG A 212 -20.44 1.60 17.30
N ARG A 213 -21.74 1.80 17.37
CA ARG A 213 -22.64 1.17 18.36
C ARG A 213 -23.41 -0.02 17.78
N SER A 214 -23.22 -0.30 16.50
CA SER A 214 -23.81 -1.44 15.79
C SER A 214 -22.86 -2.65 15.75
#